data_996ce19f210b2517a70f06531b42ab1a
#
_entry.id   996ce19f210b2517a70f06531b42ab1a
#
_cell.length_a   1.000
_cell.length_b   1.000
_cell.length_c   1.000
_cell.angle_alpha   90.00
_cell.angle_beta   90.00
_cell.angle_gamma   90.00
#
_symmetry.space_group_name_H-M   'P 1'
#
loop_
_entity.id
_entity.type
_entity.pdbx_description
1 polymer ?
#
loop_
_entity_poly.entity_id
_entity_poly.type
_entity_poly.pdbx_seq_one_letter_code
_entity_poly.pdbx_strand_id
1 'polypeptide(L)'
;MMNGSALQRISDDIPRISNPLGLAAMGIATLGVGAALTRLRPSNREGRSQRFARMIEARLRATLEKQVTRGEYGNVNSAPWDVDRCEVQVNEGFGKPTVVSFTVVMTACGEELAEDLRARAAQGLLAAAVEAAWRNPEIAPIVIEGKLQNDDEDIVDMRALGYSSLQVRPEELFERLGAPAFDSGWKPV
;
A
#
# COMPACT_ATOMS: atom_id res chain seq x y z
N MET A 1 4.13 -28.23 62.84
CA MET A 1 2.69 -28.07 63.06
C MET A 1 2.11 -27.93 61.67
N MET A 2 1.68 -29.05 61.06
CA MET A 2 0.28 -29.53 61.04
C MET A 2 -0.61 -28.52 60.35
N ASN A 3 -1.29 -28.75 59.28
CA ASN A 3 -2.08 -29.78 58.62
C ASN A 3 -2.59 -29.09 57.38
N GLY A 4 -2.96 -29.63 56.29
CA GLY A 4 -3.51 -30.91 55.93
C GLY A 4 -4.41 -30.70 54.73
N SER A 5 -4.21 -31.50 53.72
CA SER A 5 -5.14 -32.12 52.77
C SER A 5 -6.53 -31.53 52.55
N ALA A 6 -6.88 -31.36 51.28
CA ALA A 6 -8.13 -31.93 50.74
C ALA A 6 -8.07 -31.98 49.20
N LEU A 7 -7.77 -33.17 48.71
CA LEU A 7 -8.15 -33.66 47.37
C LEU A 7 -9.67 -33.85 47.36
N GLN A 8 -10.34 -33.32 46.38
CA GLN A 8 -11.68 -33.81 46.05
C GLN A 8 -11.81 -33.96 44.52
N ARG A 9 -11.77 -35.27 44.17
CA ARG A 9 -12.15 -35.81 42.85
C ARG A 9 -13.64 -35.50 42.65
N ILE A 10 -13.97 -35.11 41.43
CA ILE A 10 -15.30 -35.36 40.89
C ILE A 10 -15.11 -36.06 39.55
N SER A 11 -15.55 -37.32 39.60
CA SER A 11 -15.59 -38.31 38.52
C SER A 11 -16.79 -38.05 37.62
N ASP A 12 -16.56 -38.34 36.37
CA ASP A 12 -17.48 -39.01 35.44
C ASP A 12 -18.95 -38.63 35.41
N ASP A 13 -19.38 -38.09 34.27
CA ASP A 13 -20.62 -38.53 33.64
C ASP A 13 -20.58 -38.17 32.14
N ILE A 14 -20.24 -39.17 31.31
CA ILE A 14 -20.45 -39.19 29.87
C ILE A 14 -21.72 -39.98 29.61
N PRO A 15 -22.78 -39.38 29.07
CA PRO A 15 -23.86 -40.18 28.51
C PRO A 15 -23.48 -40.69 27.12
N ARG A 16 -23.33 -41.99 27.03
CA ARG A 16 -23.38 -42.74 25.79
C ARG A 16 -24.78 -42.60 25.18
N ILE A 17 -24.86 -42.03 24.00
CA ILE A 17 -26.06 -42.18 23.14
C ILE A 17 -25.67 -43.04 21.95
N SER A 18 -26.24 -44.23 22.00
CA SER A 18 -26.24 -45.27 20.99
C SER A 18 -26.96 -44.84 19.70
N ASN A 19 -26.37 -45.20 18.56
CA ASN A 19 -27.00 -45.18 17.24
C ASN A 19 -28.30 -45.94 17.19
N PRO A 20 -29.21 -45.55 16.31
CA PRO A 20 -29.60 -46.47 15.28
C PRO A 20 -29.52 -45.91 13.86
N LEU A 21 -29.12 -46.80 12.99
CA LEU A 21 -29.17 -46.77 11.54
C LEU A 21 -30.50 -46.23 10.99
N GLY A 22 -30.40 -45.28 10.05
CA GLY A 22 -31.48 -44.86 9.18
C GLY A 22 -30.89 -44.35 7.86
N LEU A 23 -30.81 -45.26 6.89
CA LEU A 23 -30.64 -44.93 5.48
C LEU A 23 -31.78 -44.03 5.01
N ALA A 24 -31.50 -42.89 4.44
CA ALA A 24 -32.25 -42.37 3.29
C ALA A 24 -31.63 -41.09 2.71
N ALA A 25 -31.59 -41.10 1.40
CA ALA A 25 -31.61 -39.96 0.48
C ALA A 25 -30.31 -39.25 0.17
N MET A 26 -29.76 -39.64 -0.94
CA MET A 26 -28.97 -38.79 -1.86
C MET A 26 -29.73 -37.51 -2.13
N GLY A 27 -29.20 -36.41 -1.67
CA GLY A 27 -29.57 -35.08 -2.08
C GLY A 27 -28.30 -34.38 -2.57
N ILE A 28 -28.20 -34.21 -3.88
CA ILE A 28 -27.13 -33.49 -4.56
C ILE A 28 -27.18 -32.04 -4.11
N ALA A 29 -26.30 -31.66 -3.20
CA ALA A 29 -26.06 -30.26 -2.84
C ALA A 29 -24.82 -29.74 -3.55
N THR A 30 -24.91 -29.52 -4.85
CA THR A 30 -23.86 -28.85 -5.67
C THR A 30 -24.04 -27.33 -5.70
N LEU A 31 -24.46 -26.69 -4.62
CA LEU A 31 -24.66 -25.23 -4.56
C LEU A 31 -23.77 -24.49 -3.53
N GLY A 32 -22.74 -25.13 -2.99
CA GLY A 32 -21.95 -24.55 -1.91
C GLY A 32 -20.56 -24.03 -2.28
N VAL A 33 -20.00 -24.36 -3.45
CA VAL A 33 -18.60 -24.05 -3.77
C VAL A 33 -18.43 -22.67 -4.43
N GLY A 34 -19.46 -22.15 -5.07
CA GLY A 34 -19.38 -20.84 -5.76
C GLY A 34 -19.37 -19.63 -4.83
N ALA A 35 -20.01 -19.72 -3.65
CA ALA A 35 -20.14 -18.58 -2.74
C ALA A 35 -18.92 -18.38 -1.81
N ALA A 36 -18.10 -19.41 -1.60
CA ALA A 36 -16.89 -19.31 -0.76
C ALA A 36 -15.71 -18.68 -1.50
N LEU A 37 -15.63 -18.86 -2.82
CA LEU A 37 -14.55 -18.30 -3.64
C LEU A 37 -14.73 -16.80 -3.93
N THR A 38 -15.95 -16.28 -3.85
CA THR A 38 -16.20 -14.84 -4.02
C THR A 38 -15.77 -14.01 -2.81
N ARG A 39 -15.66 -14.63 -1.62
CA ARG A 39 -15.18 -13.95 -0.41
C ARG A 39 -13.66 -13.80 -0.35
N LEU A 40 -12.91 -14.51 -1.19
CA LEU A 40 -11.45 -14.45 -1.27
C LEU A 40 -10.93 -13.51 -2.37
N ARG A 41 -11.81 -12.92 -3.19
CA ARG A 41 -11.40 -11.86 -4.10
C ARG A 41 -11.38 -10.55 -3.30
N PRO A 42 -10.22 -9.93 -3.12
CA PRO A 42 -10.18 -8.58 -2.58
C PRO A 42 -11.14 -7.72 -3.39
N SER A 43 -11.88 -6.84 -2.74
CA SER A 43 -12.76 -5.92 -3.46
C SER A 43 -11.93 -5.26 -4.57
N ASN A 44 -12.54 -4.92 -5.71
CA ASN A 44 -11.81 -4.27 -6.82
C ASN A 44 -11.03 -3.03 -6.33
N ARG A 45 -11.50 -2.37 -5.28
CA ARG A 45 -10.83 -1.22 -4.65
C ARG A 45 -9.57 -1.61 -3.91
N GLU A 46 -9.64 -2.64 -3.05
CA GLU A 46 -8.49 -3.14 -2.29
C GLU A 46 -7.41 -3.70 -3.22
N GLY A 47 -7.80 -4.48 -4.23
CA GLY A 47 -6.89 -4.95 -5.26
C GLY A 47 -6.22 -3.82 -6.05
N ARG A 48 -6.94 -2.72 -6.33
CA ARG A 48 -6.38 -1.54 -7.01
C ARG A 48 -5.37 -0.82 -6.12
N SER A 49 -5.69 -0.55 -4.87
CA SER A 49 -4.75 0.06 -3.91
C SER A 49 -3.44 -0.72 -3.80
N GLN A 50 -3.53 -2.05 -3.72
CA GLN A 50 -2.35 -2.92 -3.68
C GLN A 50 -1.52 -2.88 -4.97
N ARG A 51 -2.15 -2.76 -6.15
CA ARG A 51 -1.42 -2.63 -7.42
C ARG A 51 -0.70 -1.28 -7.52
N PHE A 52 -1.36 -0.20 -7.10
CA PHE A 52 -0.71 1.12 -6.99
C PHE A 52 0.48 1.07 -6.04
N ALA A 53 0.32 0.49 -4.84
CA ALA A 53 1.40 0.37 -3.87
C ALA A 53 2.61 -0.35 -4.47
N ARG A 54 2.42 -1.52 -5.08
CA ARG A 54 3.51 -2.28 -5.72
C ARG A 54 4.18 -1.51 -6.85
N MET A 55 3.42 -0.79 -7.65
CA MET A 55 3.95 0.01 -8.75
C MET A 55 4.81 1.17 -8.22
N ILE A 56 4.34 1.87 -7.21
CA ILE A 56 5.09 2.95 -6.55
C ILE A 56 6.36 2.40 -5.90
N GLU A 57 6.27 1.33 -5.11
CA GLU A 57 7.44 0.68 -4.48
C GLU A 57 8.48 0.24 -5.51
N ALA A 58 8.06 -0.41 -6.59
CA ALA A 58 8.96 -0.84 -7.64
C ALA A 58 9.70 0.35 -8.28
N ARG A 59 8.98 1.46 -8.51
CA ARG A 59 9.58 2.70 -9.05
C ARG A 59 10.57 3.32 -8.07
N LEU A 60 10.25 3.35 -6.77
CA LEU A 60 11.12 3.90 -5.75
C LEU A 60 12.42 3.10 -5.63
N ARG A 61 12.34 1.77 -5.56
CA ARG A 61 13.52 0.90 -5.50
C ARG A 61 14.42 1.07 -6.73
N ALA A 62 13.83 1.10 -7.92
CA ALA A 62 14.58 1.37 -9.15
C ALA A 62 15.21 2.77 -9.18
N THR A 63 14.57 3.76 -8.56
CA THR A 63 15.12 5.11 -8.45
C THR A 63 16.31 5.14 -7.50
N LEU A 64 16.20 4.49 -6.33
CA LEU A 64 17.30 4.36 -5.36
C LEU A 64 18.51 3.65 -5.96
N GLU A 65 18.31 2.51 -6.61
CA GLU A 65 19.38 1.76 -7.29
C GLU A 65 20.10 2.62 -8.34
N LYS A 66 19.34 3.38 -9.12
CA LYS A 66 19.89 4.27 -10.15
C LYS A 66 20.69 5.42 -9.54
N GLN A 67 20.22 6.01 -8.45
CA GLN A 67 20.92 7.10 -7.75
C GLN A 67 22.22 6.62 -7.13
N VAL A 68 22.23 5.44 -6.50
CA VAL A 68 23.45 4.80 -5.98
C VAL A 68 24.44 4.54 -7.12
N THR A 69 23.99 3.94 -8.22
CA THR A 69 24.84 3.62 -9.37
C THR A 69 25.46 4.86 -10.00
N ARG A 70 24.76 6.00 -9.97
CA ARG A 70 25.27 7.28 -10.48
C ARG A 70 26.19 8.02 -9.51
N GLY A 71 26.34 7.51 -8.30
CA GLY A 71 27.15 8.18 -7.27
C GLY A 71 26.56 9.50 -6.80
N GLU A 72 25.25 9.70 -6.90
CA GLU A 72 24.57 10.94 -6.51
C GLU A 72 24.76 11.27 -5.02
N TYR A 73 25.14 10.28 -4.23
CA TYR A 73 25.42 10.39 -2.79
C TYR A 73 26.91 10.46 -2.45
N GLY A 74 27.77 10.80 -3.43
CA GLY A 74 29.22 10.87 -3.25
C GLY A 74 29.86 9.49 -3.13
N ASN A 75 30.78 9.32 -2.17
CA ASN A 75 31.51 8.06 -1.95
C ASN A 75 30.70 7.01 -1.16
N VAL A 76 29.42 7.24 -0.89
CA VAL A 76 28.57 6.33 -0.15
C VAL A 76 27.97 5.32 -1.12
N ASN A 77 28.34 4.03 -0.94
CA ASN A 77 27.84 2.92 -1.77
C ASN A 77 26.44 2.45 -1.37
N SER A 78 25.71 3.21 -0.57
CA SER A 78 24.36 2.88 -0.11
C SER A 78 23.43 4.06 -0.31
N ALA A 79 22.15 3.75 -0.55
CA ALA A 79 21.11 4.77 -0.58
C ALA A 79 20.89 5.35 0.82
N PRO A 80 20.53 6.65 0.94
CA PRO A 80 20.23 7.28 2.23
C PRO A 80 18.95 6.79 2.87
N TRP A 81 18.11 6.11 2.08
CA TRP A 81 16.79 5.64 2.46
C TRP A 81 16.56 4.21 1.97
N ASP A 82 15.83 3.42 2.76
CA ASP A 82 15.19 2.17 2.34
C ASP A 82 13.67 2.32 2.39
N VAL A 83 12.98 1.62 1.49
CA VAL A 83 11.52 1.64 1.41
C VAL A 83 10.97 0.46 2.19
N ASP A 84 10.36 0.73 3.32
CA ASP A 84 9.76 -0.30 4.17
C ASP A 84 8.41 -0.73 3.61
N ARG A 85 7.51 0.22 3.41
CA ARG A 85 6.17 -0.04 2.88
C ARG A 85 5.58 1.17 2.18
N CYS A 86 4.64 0.91 1.28
CA CYS A 86 3.81 1.92 0.63
C CYS A 86 2.34 1.62 0.90
N GLU A 87 1.68 2.52 1.58
CA GLU A 87 0.24 2.46 1.86
C GLU A 87 -0.50 3.33 0.86
N VAL A 88 -1.47 2.75 0.14
CA VAL A 88 -2.23 3.46 -0.88
C VAL A 88 -3.72 3.32 -0.63
N GLN A 89 -4.43 4.42 -0.72
CA GLN A 89 -5.89 4.48 -0.72
C GLN A 89 -6.39 5.06 -2.03
N VAL A 90 -7.32 4.35 -2.68
CA VAL A 90 -7.98 4.80 -3.90
C VAL A 90 -9.42 5.12 -3.58
N ASN A 91 -9.77 6.40 -3.59
CA ASN A 91 -11.09 6.93 -3.27
C ASN A 91 -11.81 7.34 -4.55
N GLU A 92 -12.78 6.55 -4.96
CA GLU A 92 -13.64 6.81 -6.10
C GLU A 92 -14.93 7.48 -5.64
N GLY A 93 -15.18 8.69 -6.11
CA GLY A 93 -16.41 9.44 -5.86
C GLY A 93 -17.30 9.47 -7.12
N PHE A 94 -18.61 9.34 -6.93
CA PHE A 94 -19.53 9.52 -8.06
C PHE A 94 -19.49 10.98 -8.56
N GLY A 95 -19.20 11.18 -9.84
CA GLY A 95 -19.10 12.52 -10.44
C GLY A 95 -17.92 13.37 -9.98
N LYS A 96 -16.94 12.78 -9.29
CA LYS A 96 -15.69 13.44 -8.86
C LYS A 96 -14.49 12.68 -9.40
N PRO A 97 -13.34 13.36 -9.63
CA PRO A 97 -12.13 12.65 -9.98
C PRO A 97 -11.73 11.67 -8.87
N THR A 98 -11.17 10.53 -9.27
CA THR A 98 -10.60 9.57 -8.32
C THR A 98 -9.41 10.18 -7.61
N VAL A 99 -9.38 10.06 -6.28
CA VAL A 99 -8.26 10.48 -5.45
C VAL A 99 -7.41 9.27 -5.10
N VAL A 100 -6.12 9.35 -5.42
CA VAL A 100 -5.09 8.37 -5.03
C VAL A 100 -4.23 9.02 -3.97
N SER A 101 -4.40 8.60 -2.72
CA SER A 101 -3.57 9.04 -1.60
C SER A 101 -2.56 7.95 -1.27
N PHE A 102 -1.28 8.30 -1.14
CA PHE A 102 -0.25 7.36 -0.73
C PHE A 102 0.67 7.92 0.34
N THR A 103 1.10 7.03 1.23
CA THR A 103 2.16 7.27 2.22
C THR A 103 3.23 6.22 2.03
N VAL A 104 4.46 6.65 1.82
CA VAL A 104 5.62 5.76 1.77
C VAL A 104 6.37 5.92 3.08
N VAL A 105 6.50 4.81 3.82
CA VAL A 105 7.31 4.74 5.02
C VAL A 105 8.70 4.29 4.63
N MET A 106 9.70 5.04 5.09
CA MET A 106 11.10 4.83 4.77
C MET A 106 11.93 4.82 6.04
N THR A 107 12.98 4.03 6.04
CA THR A 107 13.99 4.03 7.09
C THR A 107 15.26 4.72 6.59
N ALA A 108 15.82 5.59 7.43
CA ALA A 108 17.10 6.21 7.14
C ALA A 108 18.23 5.16 7.20
N CYS A 109 19.01 5.06 6.12
CA CYS A 109 20.11 4.13 5.99
C CYS A 109 21.44 4.89 5.91
N GLY A 110 22.49 4.29 6.51
CA GLY A 110 23.86 4.79 6.39
C GLY A 110 24.22 5.89 7.36
N GLU A 111 25.54 6.07 7.49
CA GLU A 111 26.14 7.09 8.33
C GLU A 111 25.84 8.50 7.80
N GLU A 112 25.81 9.45 8.67
CA GLU A 112 25.54 10.89 8.55
C GLU A 112 25.72 11.52 7.16
N LEU A 113 24.77 11.29 6.27
CA LEU A 113 24.63 12.14 5.10
C LEU A 113 24.17 13.53 5.57
N ALA A 114 24.71 14.57 4.94
CA ALA A 114 24.29 15.93 5.20
C ALA A 114 22.75 16.05 5.02
N GLU A 115 22.11 16.79 5.90
CA GLU A 115 20.65 16.91 5.96
C GLU A 115 20.05 17.40 4.62
N ASP A 116 20.74 18.31 3.93
CA ASP A 116 20.32 18.83 2.62
C ASP A 116 20.36 17.75 1.52
N LEU A 117 21.28 16.80 1.59
CA LEU A 117 21.33 15.65 0.66
C LEU A 117 20.19 14.67 0.93
N ARG A 118 19.89 14.41 2.20
CA ARG A 118 18.73 13.57 2.58
C ARG A 118 17.42 14.19 2.12
N ALA A 119 17.26 15.49 2.34
CA ALA A 119 16.06 16.21 1.91
C ALA A 119 15.88 16.18 0.38
N ARG A 120 16.94 16.41 -0.39
CA ARG A 120 16.91 16.32 -1.86
C ARG A 120 16.61 14.91 -2.34
N ALA A 121 17.19 13.89 -1.70
CA ALA A 121 16.92 12.50 -2.01
C ALA A 121 15.44 12.16 -1.76
N ALA A 122 14.89 12.59 -0.63
CA ALA A 122 13.48 12.40 -0.31
C ALA A 122 12.56 13.11 -1.32
N GLN A 123 12.87 14.35 -1.71
CA GLN A 123 12.11 15.05 -2.76
C GLN A 123 12.15 14.29 -4.09
N GLY A 124 13.32 13.79 -4.51
CA GLY A 124 13.48 12.99 -5.71
C GLY A 124 12.68 11.69 -5.68
N LEU A 125 12.62 11.04 -4.53
CA LEU A 125 11.81 9.83 -4.32
C LEU A 125 10.32 10.15 -4.37
N LEU A 126 9.86 11.21 -3.70
CA LEU A 126 8.45 11.61 -3.79
C LEU A 126 8.06 11.95 -5.23
N ALA A 127 8.90 12.68 -5.97
CA ALA A 127 8.65 12.97 -7.37
C ALA A 127 8.51 11.71 -8.22
N ALA A 128 9.36 10.70 -7.99
CA ALA A 128 9.28 9.40 -8.67
C ALA A 128 8.01 8.63 -8.32
N ALA A 129 7.55 8.68 -7.07
CA ALA A 129 6.30 8.08 -6.61
C ALA A 129 5.08 8.73 -7.27
N VAL A 130 5.05 10.06 -7.33
CA VAL A 130 3.99 10.85 -7.99
C VAL A 130 3.95 10.54 -9.48
N GLU A 131 5.10 10.50 -10.16
CA GLU A 131 5.18 10.11 -11.57
C GLU A 131 4.65 8.69 -11.78
N ALA A 132 5.03 7.73 -10.93
CA ALA A 132 4.52 6.37 -11.02
C ALA A 132 3.00 6.32 -10.87
N ALA A 133 2.44 7.01 -9.88
CA ALA A 133 1.00 7.09 -9.68
C ALA A 133 0.28 7.72 -10.87
N TRP A 134 0.82 8.80 -11.45
CA TRP A 134 0.26 9.46 -12.63
C TRP A 134 0.30 8.60 -13.88
N ARG A 135 1.40 7.85 -14.06
CA ARG A 135 1.59 6.94 -15.20
C ARG A 135 1.01 5.55 -14.98
N ASN A 136 0.07 5.39 -14.06
CA ASN A 136 -0.63 4.13 -13.86
C ASN A 136 -1.43 3.72 -15.11
N PRO A 137 -1.56 2.40 -15.40
CA PRO A 137 -2.28 1.92 -16.57
C PRO A 137 -3.77 1.64 -16.32
N GLU A 138 -4.32 2.02 -15.16
CA GLU A 138 -5.64 1.54 -14.75
C GLU A 138 -6.72 2.62 -14.76
N ILE A 139 -6.36 3.87 -14.47
CA ILE A 139 -7.34 4.94 -14.30
C ILE A 139 -6.74 6.33 -14.53
N ALA A 140 -7.49 7.17 -15.23
CA ALA A 140 -7.22 8.60 -15.39
C ALA A 140 -8.54 9.33 -15.70
N PRO A 141 -8.63 10.65 -15.43
CA PRO A 141 -7.68 11.44 -14.66
C PRO A 141 -7.79 11.17 -13.15
N ILE A 142 -6.72 11.40 -12.42
CA ILE A 142 -6.66 11.21 -10.96
C ILE A 142 -6.14 12.47 -10.26
N VAL A 143 -6.62 12.69 -9.05
CA VAL A 143 -6.02 13.59 -8.06
C VAL A 143 -5.00 12.79 -7.28
N ILE A 144 -3.81 13.34 -7.05
CA ILE A 144 -2.76 12.66 -6.27
C ILE A 144 -2.49 13.42 -4.99
N GLU A 145 -2.41 12.68 -3.90
CA GLU A 145 -1.91 13.12 -2.60
C GLU A 145 -0.82 12.16 -2.16
N GLY A 146 0.39 12.67 -1.92
CA GLY A 146 1.53 11.82 -1.60
C GLY A 146 2.41 12.43 -0.53
N LYS A 147 2.98 11.57 0.31
CA LYS A 147 3.98 11.94 1.29
C LYS A 147 4.94 10.80 1.59
N LEU A 148 6.13 11.17 2.06
CA LEU A 148 7.10 10.26 2.61
C LEU A 148 7.22 10.50 4.12
N GLN A 149 7.33 9.41 4.88
CA GLN A 149 7.45 9.41 6.34
C GLN A 149 8.67 8.60 6.79
N ASN A 150 9.26 9.01 7.91
CA ASN A 150 10.21 8.23 8.68
C ASN A 150 9.73 8.22 10.13
N ASP A 151 9.57 7.05 10.73
CA ASP A 151 9.10 6.90 12.12
C ASP A 151 7.84 7.74 12.43
N ASP A 152 6.83 7.71 11.54
CA ASP A 152 5.58 8.46 11.62
C ASP A 152 5.70 10.00 11.47
N GLU A 153 6.92 10.52 11.25
CA GLU A 153 7.14 11.93 10.93
C GLU A 153 7.13 12.18 9.42
N ASP A 154 6.42 13.21 8.97
CA ASP A 154 6.40 13.61 7.57
C ASP A 154 7.76 14.23 7.18
N ILE A 155 8.49 13.58 6.26
CA ILE A 155 9.77 14.08 5.74
C ILE A 155 9.52 15.09 4.63
N VAL A 156 8.62 14.73 3.69
CA VAL A 156 8.34 15.53 2.50
C VAL A 156 6.93 15.24 1.99
N ASP A 157 6.24 16.28 1.54
CA ASP A 157 4.90 16.22 0.95
C ASP A 157 4.85 16.87 -0.45
N MET A 158 3.66 16.94 -1.05
CA MET A 158 3.46 17.51 -2.38
C MET A 158 3.89 18.98 -2.49
N ARG A 159 3.80 19.76 -1.41
CA ARG A 159 4.22 21.18 -1.42
C ARG A 159 5.73 21.32 -1.56
N ALA A 160 6.49 20.39 -0.98
CA ALA A 160 7.95 20.36 -1.14
C ALA A 160 8.39 20.13 -2.58
N LEU A 161 7.52 19.53 -3.42
CA LEU A 161 7.73 19.43 -4.87
C LEU A 161 7.29 20.70 -5.62
N GLY A 162 6.79 21.71 -4.92
CA GLY A 162 6.31 22.96 -5.49
C GLY A 162 4.91 22.88 -6.10
N TYR A 163 4.09 21.90 -5.68
CA TYR A 163 2.68 21.88 -6.00
C TYR A 163 1.88 22.86 -5.14
N SER A 164 0.76 23.34 -5.66
CA SER A 164 -0.06 24.35 -4.99
C SER A 164 -0.77 23.84 -3.74
N SER A 165 -1.03 22.54 -3.66
CA SER A 165 -1.75 21.89 -2.56
C SER A 165 -1.24 20.48 -2.28
N LEU A 166 -1.69 19.89 -1.15
CA LEU A 166 -1.40 18.48 -0.85
C LEU A 166 -2.13 17.53 -1.81
N GLN A 167 -3.35 17.88 -2.21
CA GLN A 167 -4.12 17.17 -3.22
C GLN A 167 -3.95 17.88 -4.56
N VAL A 168 -3.10 17.32 -5.39
CA VAL A 168 -2.75 17.89 -6.70
C VAL A 168 -3.75 17.46 -7.75
N ARG A 169 -4.30 18.43 -8.47
CA ARG A 169 -5.31 18.19 -9.50
C ARG A 169 -4.69 17.65 -10.79
N PRO A 170 -5.50 16.96 -11.62
CA PRO A 170 -5.04 16.41 -12.89
C PRO A 170 -4.43 17.46 -13.83
N GLU A 171 -4.94 18.69 -13.81
CA GLU A 171 -4.47 19.79 -14.67
C GLU A 171 -3.00 20.13 -14.34
N GLU A 172 -2.69 20.29 -13.05
CA GLU A 172 -1.34 20.61 -12.58
C GLU A 172 -0.36 19.45 -12.80
N LEU A 173 -0.84 18.21 -12.64
CA LEU A 173 -0.06 17.01 -12.98
C LEU A 173 0.24 16.94 -14.48
N PHE A 174 -0.74 17.26 -15.32
CA PHE A 174 -0.55 17.29 -16.77
C PHE A 174 0.47 18.33 -17.20
N GLU A 175 0.44 19.53 -16.65
CA GLU A 175 1.42 20.58 -16.95
C GLU A 175 2.86 20.14 -16.68
N ARG A 176 3.09 19.36 -15.63
CA ARG A 176 4.43 18.93 -15.22
C ARG A 176 4.87 17.60 -15.82
N LEU A 177 3.95 16.64 -15.94
CA LEU A 177 4.25 15.25 -16.28
C LEU A 177 3.74 14.84 -17.67
N GLY A 178 2.94 15.70 -18.32
CA GLY A 178 2.27 15.37 -19.59
C GLY A 178 1.05 14.47 -19.40
N ALA A 179 0.57 13.88 -20.48
CA ALA A 179 -0.61 13.03 -20.46
C ALA A 179 -0.43 11.77 -19.58
N PRO A 180 -1.49 11.31 -18.89
CA PRO A 180 -1.44 10.08 -18.11
C PRO A 180 -1.27 8.86 -19.03
N ALA A 181 -0.65 7.78 -18.54
CA ALA A 181 -0.42 6.61 -19.39
C ALA A 181 -1.71 5.86 -19.74
N PHE A 182 -2.71 5.87 -18.85
CA PHE A 182 -4.01 5.24 -19.11
C PHE A 182 -4.79 5.92 -20.25
N ASP A 183 -4.68 7.23 -20.38
CA ASP A 183 -5.33 8.01 -21.43
C ASP A 183 -4.35 9.06 -22.00
N SER A 184 -3.59 8.63 -22.99
CA SER A 184 -2.60 9.50 -23.65
C SER A 184 -3.22 10.66 -24.45
N GLY A 185 -4.52 10.60 -24.71
CA GLY A 185 -5.29 11.66 -25.39
C GLY A 185 -5.91 12.67 -24.42
N TRP A 186 -5.89 12.38 -23.11
CA TRP A 186 -6.47 13.27 -22.13
C TRP A 186 -5.77 14.62 -22.08
N LYS A 187 -6.60 15.67 -22.04
CA LYS A 187 -6.16 17.06 -21.88
C LYS A 187 -7.06 17.75 -20.86
N PRO A 188 -6.51 18.66 -20.06
CA PRO A 188 -7.34 19.51 -19.20
C PRO A 188 -8.31 20.34 -20.05
N VAL A 189 -9.52 20.53 -19.51
CA VAL A 189 -10.59 21.31 -20.14
C VAL A 189 -10.45 22.77 -19.75
#